data_eae48d76f669fa691b1241eeacc8d3b4
#
_entry.id   eae48d76f669fa691b1241eeacc8d3b4
#
_cell.length_a   1.000
_cell.length_b   1.000
_cell.length_c   1.000
_cell.angle_alpha   90.00
_cell.angle_beta   90.00
_cell.angle_gamma   90.00
#
_symmetry.space_group_name_H-M   'P 1'
#
loop_
_entity.id
_entity.type
_entity.pdbx_description
1 polymer ?
#
loop_
_entity_poly.entity_id
_entity_poly.type
_entity_poly.pdbx_seq_one_letter_code
_entity_poly.pdbx_strand_id
1 'polypeptide(L)'
;LLNNDCCTSIDKSRRFLSDLTDGKINISKGMINNLCRSFAQKTESQRKEIFCDMLLSPVMHTDCTNARVNGESSYVFVCAVPDGGVLYFARGKKGHDGIKGTVVEDYQGTLVHDHDVTFYKYGTGHQECLAHVLRYLKDSMDNEKDRTWNRQMHSLIQEMIHYRNGLSESEEPDPQTVSEFEERYKTILSIAGDEYDYEPPGKYYRDGYNLYKRMKKYKKDHLLFLHNKNVPATNNEAERLLRKYKRKQAQAVSFRSPSSIDHLCKCMSMLVLMRRKEQTNLFREIAEIFA
;
A
#
# COMPACT_ATOMS: atom_id res chain seq x y z
N LEU A 1 7.18 19.72 9.87
CA LEU A 1 8.00 18.53 10.06
C LEU A 1 7.57 17.74 11.29
N LEU A 2 7.74 18.25 12.52
CA LEU A 2 7.42 17.56 13.78
C LEU A 2 6.03 16.92 13.80
N ASN A 3 5.01 17.66 13.35
CA ASN A 3 3.63 17.18 13.39
C ASN A 3 3.33 16.10 12.35
N ASN A 4 3.75 16.25 11.10
CA ASN A 4 3.36 15.38 10.00
C ASN A 4 4.36 14.23 9.73
N ASP A 5 5.67 14.48 9.88
CA ASP A 5 6.69 13.45 9.64
C ASP A 5 7.02 12.68 10.91
N CYS A 6 7.25 13.38 12.03
CA CYS A 6 7.56 12.75 13.31
C CYS A 6 6.31 12.30 14.10
N CYS A 7 5.11 12.47 13.56
CA CYS A 7 3.84 12.09 14.18
C CYS A 7 3.64 12.65 15.60
N THR A 8 4.24 13.81 15.94
CA THR A 8 4.04 14.49 17.23
C THR A 8 2.70 15.24 17.24
N SER A 9 2.04 15.33 18.42
CA SER A 9 0.84 16.14 18.53
C SER A 9 1.15 17.63 18.33
N ILE A 10 0.14 18.40 17.93
CA ILE A 10 0.29 19.86 17.75
C ILE A 10 0.78 20.51 19.05
N ASP A 11 0.24 20.12 20.20
CA ASP A 11 0.65 20.67 21.50
C ASP A 11 2.08 20.31 21.90
N LYS A 12 2.51 19.07 21.64
CA LYS A 12 3.91 18.64 21.85
C LYS A 12 4.86 19.39 20.92
N SER A 13 4.48 19.58 19.65
CA SER A 13 5.27 20.34 18.69
C SER A 13 5.44 21.80 19.12
N ARG A 14 4.39 22.43 19.64
CA ARG A 14 4.44 23.79 20.17
C ARG A 14 5.35 23.91 21.38
N ARG A 15 5.17 23.03 22.38
CA ARG A 15 6.03 22.99 23.57
C ARG A 15 7.49 22.81 23.22
N PHE A 16 7.79 21.83 22.36
CA PHE A 16 9.15 21.59 21.89
C PHE A 16 9.80 22.85 21.29
N LEU A 17 9.08 23.59 20.45
CA LEU A 17 9.60 24.83 19.86
C LEU A 17 9.79 25.95 20.89
N SER A 18 8.86 26.09 21.84
CA SER A 18 8.97 27.04 22.93
C SER A 18 10.18 26.72 23.83
N ASP A 19 10.31 25.46 24.25
CA ASP A 19 11.42 25.01 25.11
C ASP A 19 12.78 25.14 24.42
N LEU A 20 12.85 24.77 23.12
CA LEU A 20 14.08 24.87 22.31
C LEU A 20 14.58 26.33 22.16
N THR A 21 13.68 27.29 22.24
CA THR A 21 13.97 28.70 21.99
C THR A 21 13.82 29.61 23.22
N ASP A 22 13.78 29.04 24.41
CA ASP A 22 13.53 29.77 25.67
C ASP A 22 12.29 30.68 25.60
N GLY A 23 11.22 30.17 25.01
CA GLY A 23 9.94 30.89 24.85
C GLY A 23 9.91 31.93 23.73
N LYS A 24 11.01 32.13 22.99
CA LYS A 24 11.08 33.16 21.92
C LYS A 24 10.16 32.79 20.74
N ILE A 25 9.95 31.49 20.44
CA ILE A 25 9.02 31.02 19.43
C ILE A 25 7.79 30.42 20.11
N ASN A 26 6.72 31.19 20.14
CA ASN A 26 5.41 30.74 20.62
C ASN A 26 4.39 30.80 19.50
N ILE A 27 4.08 29.65 18.89
CA ILE A 27 3.15 29.54 17.76
C ILE A 27 1.79 28.97 18.22
N SER A 28 0.72 29.43 17.58
CA SER A 28 -0.64 28.91 17.86
C SER A 28 -0.89 27.55 17.17
N LYS A 29 -1.89 26.78 17.65
CA LYS A 29 -2.36 25.57 16.97
C LYS A 29 -2.81 25.87 15.52
N GLY A 30 -3.48 27.02 15.33
CA GLY A 30 -3.92 27.48 14.01
C GLY A 30 -2.74 27.75 13.08
N MET A 31 -1.63 28.27 13.60
CA MET A 31 -0.41 28.52 12.80
C MET A 31 0.15 27.21 12.23
N ILE A 32 0.22 26.13 13.00
CA ILE A 32 0.71 24.83 12.51
C ILE A 32 -0.21 24.32 11.39
N ASN A 33 -1.53 24.41 11.54
CA ASN A 33 -2.47 24.01 10.50
C ASN A 33 -2.35 24.87 9.24
N ASN A 34 -2.14 26.19 9.39
CA ASN A 34 -1.92 27.09 8.27
C ASN A 34 -0.62 26.79 7.53
N LEU A 35 0.46 26.46 8.24
CA LEU A 35 1.72 26.02 7.62
C LEU A 35 1.53 24.72 6.82
N CYS A 36 0.79 23.75 7.35
CA CYS A 36 0.48 22.52 6.60
C CYS A 36 -0.33 22.81 5.32
N ARG A 37 -1.35 23.68 5.41
CA ARG A 37 -2.12 24.11 4.26
C ARG A 37 -1.25 24.84 3.22
N SER A 38 -0.43 25.78 3.66
CA SER A 38 0.47 26.54 2.78
C SER A 38 1.50 25.63 2.09
N PHE A 39 2.09 24.68 2.83
CA PHE A 39 2.99 23.68 2.26
C PHE A 39 2.29 22.85 1.18
N ALA A 40 1.09 22.33 1.46
CA ALA A 40 0.30 21.56 0.50
C ALA A 40 -0.04 22.37 -0.77
N GLN A 41 -0.30 23.67 -0.64
CA GLN A 41 -0.56 24.59 -1.77
C GLN A 41 0.71 24.87 -2.58
N LYS A 42 1.80 25.22 -1.92
CA LYS A 42 3.08 25.55 -2.56
C LYS A 42 3.71 24.36 -3.30
N THR A 43 3.39 23.13 -2.90
CA THR A 43 3.89 21.90 -3.53
C THR A 43 2.91 21.27 -4.53
N GLU A 44 1.84 21.97 -4.90
CA GLU A 44 0.79 21.40 -5.76
C GLU A 44 1.28 21.11 -7.19
N SER A 45 2.12 21.98 -7.78
CA SER A 45 2.72 21.76 -9.11
C SER A 45 3.61 20.53 -9.13
N GLN A 46 4.49 20.40 -8.15
CA GLN A 46 5.37 19.23 -8.03
C GLN A 46 4.56 17.92 -7.87
N ARG A 47 3.47 17.98 -7.10
CA ARG A 47 2.58 16.79 -6.95
C ARG A 47 1.90 16.42 -8.26
N LYS A 48 1.53 17.38 -9.09
CA LYS A 48 0.95 17.13 -10.43
C LYS A 48 1.98 16.52 -11.38
N GLU A 49 3.22 16.98 -11.36
CA GLU A 49 4.32 16.39 -12.12
C GLU A 49 4.54 14.93 -11.72
N ILE A 50 4.65 14.68 -10.40
CA ILE A 50 4.77 13.32 -9.87
C ILE A 50 3.58 12.44 -10.27
N PHE A 51 2.37 12.97 -10.27
CA PHE A 51 1.18 12.24 -10.71
C PHE A 51 1.31 11.81 -12.19
N CYS A 52 1.74 12.71 -13.05
CA CYS A 52 1.97 12.41 -14.47
C CYS A 52 3.09 11.37 -14.65
N ASP A 53 4.21 11.51 -13.93
CA ASP A 53 5.31 10.55 -13.99
C ASP A 53 4.89 9.15 -13.53
N MET A 54 4.07 9.06 -12.49
CA MET A 54 3.54 7.79 -12.00
C MET A 54 2.64 7.08 -13.01
N LEU A 55 1.90 7.81 -13.85
CA LEU A 55 1.10 7.22 -14.93
C LEU A 55 1.96 6.50 -15.97
N LEU A 56 3.21 6.91 -16.14
CA LEU A 56 4.18 6.32 -17.09
C LEU A 56 4.94 5.12 -16.51
N SER A 57 4.85 4.89 -15.20
CA SER A 57 5.55 3.78 -14.55
C SER A 57 4.97 2.42 -14.98
N PRO A 58 5.80 1.41 -15.28
CA PRO A 58 5.30 0.09 -15.65
C PRO A 58 4.64 -0.67 -14.49
N VAL A 59 5.00 -0.34 -13.24
CA VAL A 59 4.50 -0.99 -12.02
C VAL A 59 4.16 0.05 -10.96
N MET A 60 3.01 -0.08 -10.34
CA MET A 60 2.58 0.78 -9.25
C MET A 60 1.94 -0.04 -8.13
N HIS A 61 2.38 0.22 -6.91
CA HIS A 61 1.75 -0.26 -5.68
C HIS A 61 0.56 0.62 -5.31
N THR A 62 -0.53 0.00 -4.90
CA THR A 62 -1.67 0.73 -4.34
C THR A 62 -2.32 -0.03 -3.19
N ASP A 63 -2.83 0.72 -2.23
CA ASP A 63 -3.57 0.17 -1.10
C ASP A 63 -4.43 1.27 -0.47
N CYS A 64 -5.38 0.88 0.36
CA CYS A 64 -6.34 1.77 0.99
C CYS A 64 -6.56 1.42 2.46
N THR A 65 -6.64 2.44 3.30
CA THR A 65 -6.95 2.24 4.72
C THR A 65 -8.04 3.18 5.22
N ASN A 66 -8.72 2.77 6.29
CA ASN A 66 -9.75 3.58 6.94
C ASN A 66 -9.16 4.81 7.61
N ALA A 67 -9.90 5.89 7.55
CA ALA A 67 -9.68 7.13 8.26
C ALA A 67 -10.96 7.55 9.02
N ARG A 68 -10.82 8.50 9.95
CA ARG A 68 -11.96 9.12 10.63
C ARG A 68 -11.89 10.63 10.50
N VAL A 69 -12.97 11.21 10.02
CA VAL A 69 -13.13 12.66 9.87
C VAL A 69 -14.41 13.08 10.56
N ASN A 70 -14.31 13.90 11.60
CA ASN A 70 -15.47 14.35 12.39
C ASN A 70 -16.38 13.20 12.87
N GLY A 71 -15.75 12.07 13.26
CA GLY A 71 -16.47 10.86 13.70
C GLY A 71 -16.96 9.95 12.56
N GLU A 72 -16.99 10.43 11.33
CA GLU A 72 -17.46 9.66 10.18
C GLU A 72 -16.32 8.86 9.52
N SER A 73 -16.71 7.77 8.84
CA SER A 73 -15.77 6.95 8.07
C SER A 73 -15.25 7.69 6.84
N SER A 74 -13.97 7.62 6.65
CA SER A 74 -13.26 8.17 5.50
C SER A 74 -12.12 7.20 5.12
N TYR A 75 -11.37 7.47 4.05
CA TYR A 75 -10.34 6.56 3.56
C TYR A 75 -9.12 7.33 3.10
N VAL A 76 -7.96 6.69 3.20
CA VAL A 76 -6.72 7.16 2.59
C VAL A 76 -6.19 6.09 1.67
N PHE A 77 -6.07 6.46 0.40
CA PHE A 77 -5.40 5.68 -0.63
C PHE A 77 -3.94 6.10 -0.72
N VAL A 78 -3.07 5.15 -1.02
CA VAL A 78 -1.68 5.42 -1.40
C VAL A 78 -1.40 4.82 -2.76
N CYS A 79 -0.69 5.56 -3.59
CA CYS A 79 -0.10 5.11 -4.82
C CYS A 79 1.41 5.31 -4.70
N ALA A 80 2.19 4.30 -5.05
CA ALA A 80 3.64 4.35 -4.97
C ALA A 80 4.28 3.57 -6.11
N VAL A 81 5.26 4.15 -6.77
CA VAL A 81 6.10 3.43 -7.73
C VAL A 81 7.42 3.04 -7.06
N PRO A 82 8.01 1.89 -7.42
CA PRO A 82 9.32 1.49 -6.90
C PRO A 82 10.34 2.61 -7.09
N ASP A 83 11.03 2.99 -6.03
CA ASP A 83 12.07 4.04 -6.00
C ASP A 83 11.69 5.40 -6.60
N GLY A 84 10.39 5.64 -6.77
CA GLY A 84 9.85 6.83 -7.43
C GLY A 84 8.76 7.55 -6.64
N GLY A 85 7.73 8.01 -7.36
CA GLY A 85 6.64 8.81 -6.83
C GLY A 85 5.83 8.14 -5.73
N VAL A 86 5.38 8.93 -4.77
CA VAL A 86 4.44 8.50 -3.71
C VAL A 86 3.38 9.56 -3.54
N LEU A 87 2.13 9.19 -3.71
CA LEU A 87 0.99 10.08 -3.47
C LEU A 87 -0.03 9.45 -2.55
N TYR A 88 -0.45 10.21 -1.54
CA TYR A 88 -1.57 9.90 -0.66
C TYR A 88 -2.79 10.71 -1.06
N PHE A 89 -3.96 10.10 -1.01
CA PHE A 89 -5.24 10.70 -1.35
C PHE A 89 -6.26 10.46 -0.25
N ALA A 90 -6.83 11.54 0.31
CA ALA A 90 -7.97 11.44 1.23
C ALA A 90 -9.27 11.36 0.43
N ARG A 91 -10.15 10.42 0.80
CA ARG A 91 -11.43 10.19 0.11
C ARG A 91 -12.56 9.90 1.12
N GLY A 92 -13.75 10.38 0.82
CA GLY A 92 -14.93 10.12 1.64
C GLY A 92 -15.50 8.71 1.46
N LYS A 93 -15.16 8.03 0.36
CA LYS A 93 -15.69 6.70 0.03
C LYS A 93 -14.56 5.74 -0.37
N LYS A 94 -14.83 4.45 -0.29
CA LYS A 94 -14.04 3.35 -0.85
C LYS A 94 -14.58 2.95 -2.24
N GLY A 95 -13.94 1.97 -2.87
CA GLY A 95 -14.36 1.47 -4.17
C GLY A 95 -14.12 2.47 -5.30
N HIS A 96 -14.89 2.39 -6.36
CA HIS A 96 -14.72 3.22 -7.56
C HIS A 96 -14.78 4.73 -7.26
N ASP A 97 -15.69 5.16 -6.39
CA ASP A 97 -15.79 6.57 -5.99
C ASP A 97 -14.53 7.05 -5.24
N GLY A 98 -13.86 6.15 -4.51
CA GLY A 98 -12.61 6.46 -3.82
C GLY A 98 -11.41 6.54 -4.75
N ILE A 99 -11.43 5.78 -5.83
CA ILE A 99 -10.34 5.77 -6.84
C ILE A 99 -10.35 7.03 -7.70
N LYS A 100 -11.51 7.64 -7.93
CA LYS A 100 -11.62 8.87 -8.74
C LYS A 100 -10.65 9.95 -8.29
N GLY A 101 -9.87 10.49 -9.25
CA GLY A 101 -8.85 11.51 -9.03
C GLY A 101 -7.62 11.01 -8.28
N THR A 102 -7.43 9.69 -8.15
CA THR A 102 -6.13 9.08 -7.78
C THR A 102 -5.39 8.65 -9.04
N VAL A 103 -4.10 8.33 -8.91
CA VAL A 103 -3.31 7.82 -10.05
C VAL A 103 -3.90 6.54 -10.64
N VAL A 104 -4.55 5.72 -9.80
CA VAL A 104 -5.14 4.43 -10.22
C VAL A 104 -6.22 4.61 -11.30
N GLU A 105 -6.97 5.72 -11.29
CA GLU A 105 -8.10 5.96 -12.22
C GLU A 105 -7.67 5.83 -13.69
N ASP A 106 -6.55 6.46 -14.04
CA ASP A 106 -6.06 6.55 -15.44
C ASP A 106 -4.85 5.64 -15.70
N TYR A 107 -4.41 4.88 -14.70
CA TYR A 107 -3.20 4.06 -14.79
C TYR A 107 -3.36 2.87 -15.74
N GLN A 108 -2.36 2.66 -16.61
CA GLN A 108 -2.37 1.61 -17.64
C GLN A 108 -1.28 0.54 -17.45
N GLY A 109 -0.48 0.63 -16.39
CA GLY A 109 0.56 -0.37 -16.10
C GLY A 109 0.06 -1.51 -15.21
N THR A 110 1.00 -2.22 -14.59
CA THR A 110 0.72 -3.30 -13.63
C THR A 110 0.47 -2.75 -12.24
N LEU A 111 -0.69 -3.09 -11.64
CA LEU A 111 -1.01 -2.78 -10.24
C LEU A 111 -0.59 -3.92 -9.32
N VAL A 112 0.16 -3.58 -8.26
CA VAL A 112 0.44 -4.47 -7.13
C VAL A 112 -0.48 -4.06 -5.98
N HIS A 113 -1.37 -4.95 -5.56
CA HIS A 113 -2.42 -4.62 -4.59
C HIS A 113 -2.85 -5.84 -3.75
N ASP A 114 -3.63 -5.60 -2.70
CA ASP A 114 -4.35 -6.64 -1.98
C ASP A 114 -5.58 -7.11 -2.78
N HIS A 115 -6.31 -8.09 -2.24
CA HIS A 115 -7.52 -8.59 -2.90
C HIS A 115 -8.73 -7.64 -2.72
N ASP A 116 -8.61 -6.38 -3.12
CA ASP A 116 -9.80 -5.53 -3.33
C ASP A 116 -10.21 -5.63 -4.80
N VAL A 117 -11.39 -6.22 -5.03
CA VAL A 117 -11.92 -6.46 -6.38
C VAL A 117 -12.07 -5.19 -7.21
N THR A 118 -12.09 -4.03 -6.56
CA THR A 118 -12.18 -2.73 -7.24
C THR A 118 -10.95 -2.47 -8.09
N PHE A 119 -9.75 -2.82 -7.61
CA PHE A 119 -8.50 -2.57 -8.33
C PHE A 119 -8.40 -3.34 -9.65
N TYR A 120 -9.02 -4.51 -9.75
CA TYR A 120 -9.06 -5.29 -11.00
C TYR A 120 -9.80 -4.63 -12.18
N LYS A 121 -10.41 -3.46 -11.96
CA LYS A 121 -11.05 -2.66 -13.00
C LYS A 121 -10.13 -1.59 -13.60
N TYR A 122 -8.91 -1.46 -13.09
CA TYR A 122 -7.93 -0.44 -13.46
C TYR A 122 -6.59 -1.10 -13.78
N GLY A 123 -5.74 -0.40 -14.52
CA GLY A 123 -4.49 -0.99 -15.00
C GLY A 123 -4.71 -2.08 -16.07
N THR A 124 -3.62 -2.66 -16.55
CA THR A 124 -3.64 -3.71 -17.57
C THR A 124 -3.10 -5.04 -17.06
N GLY A 125 -2.33 -5.03 -15.98
CA GLY A 125 -1.82 -6.19 -15.29
C GLY A 125 -2.02 -6.09 -13.78
N HIS A 126 -2.07 -7.24 -13.11
CA HIS A 126 -2.28 -7.29 -11.66
C HIS A 126 -1.30 -8.27 -11.02
N GLN A 127 -0.73 -7.87 -9.89
CA GLN A 127 -0.05 -8.76 -8.96
C GLN A 127 -0.76 -8.65 -7.61
N GLU A 128 -1.39 -9.72 -7.21
CA GLU A 128 -1.99 -9.80 -5.89
C GLU A 128 -0.91 -10.03 -4.83
N CYS A 129 -1.00 -9.33 -3.70
CA CYS A 129 -0.03 -9.41 -2.62
C CYS A 129 0.04 -10.81 -2.00
N LEU A 130 1.11 -11.55 -2.27
CA LEU A 130 1.29 -12.91 -1.75
C LEU A 130 1.48 -12.97 -0.24
N ALA A 131 1.89 -11.89 0.41
CA ALA A 131 1.94 -11.83 1.88
C ALA A 131 0.54 -11.98 2.49
N HIS A 132 -0.50 -11.43 1.86
CA HIS A 132 -1.89 -11.63 2.26
C HIS A 132 -2.37 -13.06 1.96
N VAL A 133 -2.03 -13.60 0.79
CA VAL A 133 -2.37 -14.98 0.42
C VAL A 133 -1.76 -15.98 1.42
N LEU A 134 -0.48 -15.80 1.78
CA LEU A 134 0.18 -16.63 2.80
C LEU A 134 -0.51 -16.56 4.17
N ARG A 135 -0.99 -15.38 4.57
CA ARG A 135 -1.75 -15.21 5.81
C ARG A 135 -3.07 -15.97 5.76
N TYR A 136 -3.82 -15.84 4.68
CA TYR A 136 -5.09 -16.57 4.50
C TYR A 136 -4.89 -18.09 4.43
N LEU A 137 -3.80 -18.56 3.80
CA LEU A 137 -3.44 -19.98 3.80
C LEU A 137 -3.11 -20.47 5.22
N LYS A 138 -2.40 -19.65 6.01
CA LYS A 138 -2.14 -19.97 7.42
C LYS A 138 -3.43 -20.07 8.23
N ASP A 139 -4.33 -19.10 8.09
CA ASP A 139 -5.64 -19.12 8.76
C ASP A 139 -6.45 -20.37 8.34
N SER A 140 -6.40 -20.75 7.04
CA SER A 140 -7.01 -21.97 6.54
C SER A 140 -6.40 -23.24 7.17
N MET A 141 -5.06 -23.29 7.33
CA MET A 141 -4.38 -24.41 8.00
C MET A 141 -4.79 -24.56 9.46
N ASP A 142 -5.02 -23.46 10.16
CA ASP A 142 -5.44 -23.46 11.56
C ASP A 142 -6.92 -23.88 11.72
N ASN A 143 -7.77 -23.51 10.76
CA ASN A 143 -9.21 -23.79 10.77
C ASN A 143 -9.58 -25.13 10.15
N GLU A 144 -8.81 -25.63 9.16
CA GLU A 144 -9.08 -26.82 8.35
C GLU A 144 -7.89 -27.80 8.42
N LYS A 145 -7.66 -28.36 9.61
CA LYS A 145 -6.47 -29.15 9.92
C LYS A 145 -6.31 -30.42 9.08
N ASP A 146 -7.43 -30.97 8.62
CA ASP A 146 -7.50 -32.20 7.84
C ASP A 146 -7.22 -31.97 6.34
N ARG A 147 -7.12 -30.73 5.91
CA ARG A 147 -6.78 -30.38 4.52
C ARG A 147 -5.27 -30.34 4.32
N THR A 148 -4.84 -30.76 3.14
CA THR A 148 -3.41 -30.81 2.77
C THR A 148 -3.03 -29.72 1.78
N TRP A 149 -3.95 -29.32 0.90
CA TRP A 149 -3.70 -28.35 -0.16
C TRP A 149 -3.18 -27.00 0.36
N ASN A 150 -3.76 -26.52 1.47
CA ASN A 150 -3.42 -25.22 2.04
C ASN A 150 -1.95 -25.17 2.51
N ARG A 151 -1.47 -26.24 3.15
CA ARG A 151 -0.07 -26.39 3.59
C ARG A 151 0.87 -26.49 2.39
N GLN A 152 0.51 -27.30 1.40
CA GLN A 152 1.31 -27.46 0.18
C GLN A 152 1.40 -26.15 -0.59
N MET A 153 0.31 -25.43 -0.75
CA MET A 153 0.27 -24.13 -1.44
C MET A 153 1.05 -23.07 -0.67
N HIS A 154 0.94 -23.05 0.66
CA HIS A 154 1.72 -22.13 1.49
C HIS A 154 3.23 -22.34 1.29
N SER A 155 3.70 -23.60 1.32
CA SER A 155 5.11 -23.93 1.09
C SER A 155 5.55 -23.56 -0.33
N LEU A 156 4.73 -23.86 -1.34
CA LEU A 156 5.04 -23.52 -2.73
C LEU A 156 5.20 -22.00 -2.93
N ILE A 157 4.30 -21.19 -2.37
CA ILE A 157 4.40 -19.72 -2.48
C ILE A 157 5.67 -19.22 -1.80
N GLN A 158 6.05 -19.77 -0.64
CA GLN A 158 7.31 -19.39 0.01
C GLN A 158 8.53 -19.75 -0.84
N GLU A 159 8.55 -20.94 -1.46
CA GLU A 159 9.62 -21.36 -2.37
C GLU A 159 9.73 -20.43 -3.58
N MET A 160 8.62 -20.07 -4.21
CA MET A 160 8.57 -19.14 -5.33
C MET A 160 9.12 -17.74 -4.96
N ILE A 161 8.71 -17.23 -3.80
CA ILE A 161 9.20 -15.93 -3.30
C ILE A 161 10.69 -16.01 -2.99
N HIS A 162 11.14 -17.11 -2.37
CA HIS A 162 12.56 -17.32 -2.07
C HIS A 162 13.39 -17.40 -3.34
N TYR A 163 12.96 -18.19 -4.32
CA TYR A 163 13.59 -18.27 -5.64
C TYR A 163 13.73 -16.89 -6.27
N ARG A 164 12.64 -16.14 -6.33
CA ARG A 164 12.62 -14.82 -6.95
C ARG A 164 13.53 -13.81 -6.25
N ASN A 165 13.60 -13.85 -4.92
CA ASN A 165 14.48 -12.99 -4.10
C ASN A 165 15.96 -13.39 -4.18
N GLY A 166 16.25 -14.61 -4.60
CA GLY A 166 17.63 -15.10 -4.82
C GLY A 166 18.22 -14.67 -6.15
N LEU A 167 17.41 -14.20 -7.10
CA LEU A 167 17.90 -13.69 -8.39
C LEU A 167 18.50 -12.30 -8.21
N SER A 168 19.64 -12.05 -8.86
CA SER A 168 20.22 -10.70 -8.96
C SER A 168 19.39 -9.82 -9.90
N GLU A 169 19.61 -8.50 -9.87
CA GLU A 169 18.89 -7.54 -10.73
C GLU A 169 19.07 -7.80 -12.24
N SER A 170 20.20 -8.40 -12.63
CA SER A 170 20.50 -8.72 -14.02
C SER A 170 19.97 -10.08 -14.47
N GLU A 171 19.56 -10.95 -13.53
CA GLU A 171 19.06 -12.29 -13.85
C GLU A 171 17.56 -12.27 -14.14
N GLU A 172 17.19 -12.99 -15.22
CA GLU A 172 15.78 -13.29 -15.50
C GLU A 172 15.40 -14.63 -14.87
N PRO A 173 14.13 -14.80 -14.44
CA PRO A 173 13.67 -16.10 -13.98
C PRO A 173 13.82 -17.17 -15.06
N ASP A 174 14.37 -18.32 -14.68
CA ASP A 174 14.54 -19.45 -15.59
C ASP A 174 13.18 -20.01 -16.04
N PRO A 175 12.88 -20.06 -17.35
CA PRO A 175 11.57 -20.48 -17.85
C PRO A 175 11.17 -21.90 -17.45
N GLN A 176 12.16 -22.82 -17.30
CA GLN A 176 11.88 -24.19 -16.88
C GLN A 176 11.42 -24.21 -15.40
N THR A 177 12.17 -23.55 -14.53
CA THR A 177 11.82 -23.42 -13.11
C THR A 177 10.46 -22.75 -12.90
N VAL A 178 10.17 -21.70 -13.68
CA VAL A 178 8.84 -21.05 -13.64
C VAL A 178 7.74 -22.01 -14.07
N SER A 179 7.95 -22.77 -15.15
CA SER A 179 6.99 -23.78 -15.61
C SER A 179 6.74 -24.87 -14.56
N GLU A 180 7.78 -25.35 -13.87
CA GLU A 180 7.66 -26.33 -12.80
C GLU A 180 6.84 -25.76 -11.62
N PHE A 181 7.04 -24.51 -11.21
CA PHE A 181 6.22 -23.84 -10.21
C PHE A 181 4.76 -23.75 -10.63
N GLU A 182 4.50 -23.38 -11.88
CA GLU A 182 3.14 -23.31 -12.41
C GLU A 182 2.40 -24.64 -12.41
N GLU A 183 3.09 -25.73 -12.79
CA GLU A 183 2.50 -27.07 -12.78
C GLU A 183 2.24 -27.56 -11.35
N ARG A 184 3.17 -27.33 -10.43
CA ARG A 184 2.95 -27.60 -9.00
C ARG A 184 1.76 -26.82 -8.45
N TYR A 185 1.62 -25.54 -8.81
CA TYR A 185 0.48 -24.70 -8.42
C TYR A 185 -0.84 -25.28 -8.93
N LYS A 186 -0.90 -25.72 -10.19
CA LYS A 186 -2.09 -26.37 -10.78
C LYS A 186 -2.42 -27.68 -10.07
N THR A 187 -1.40 -28.51 -9.80
CA THR A 187 -1.56 -29.80 -9.13
C THR A 187 -2.16 -29.61 -7.72
N ILE A 188 -1.65 -28.63 -6.97
CA ILE A 188 -2.18 -28.34 -5.63
C ILE A 188 -3.62 -27.82 -5.70
N LEU A 189 -3.97 -27.03 -6.71
CA LEU A 189 -5.36 -26.61 -6.93
C LEU A 189 -6.28 -27.78 -7.32
N SER A 190 -5.76 -28.81 -8.02
CA SER A 190 -6.52 -30.03 -8.27
C SER A 190 -6.79 -30.79 -6.97
N ILE A 191 -5.76 -30.97 -6.14
CA ILE A 191 -5.91 -31.56 -4.80
C ILE A 191 -6.96 -30.81 -3.97
N ALA A 192 -6.89 -29.47 -3.97
CA ALA A 192 -7.88 -28.64 -3.31
C ALA A 192 -9.30 -28.89 -3.85
N GLY A 193 -9.44 -29.06 -5.17
CA GLY A 193 -10.72 -29.42 -5.80
C GLY A 193 -11.29 -30.73 -5.30
N ASP A 194 -10.43 -31.75 -5.19
CA ASP A 194 -10.82 -33.07 -4.70
C ASP A 194 -11.13 -33.06 -3.19
N GLU A 195 -10.38 -32.27 -2.41
CA GLU A 195 -10.64 -32.06 -0.97
C GLU A 195 -11.93 -31.28 -0.70
N TYR A 196 -12.39 -30.45 -1.66
CA TYR A 196 -13.64 -29.68 -1.62
C TYR A 196 -14.63 -30.20 -2.70
N ASP A 197 -14.92 -31.48 -2.69
CA ASP A 197 -15.93 -32.10 -3.57
C ASP A 197 -17.35 -31.61 -3.28
N TYR A 198 -17.55 -30.97 -2.11
CA TYR A 198 -18.78 -30.34 -1.67
C TYR A 198 -18.53 -28.95 -1.07
N GLU A 199 -19.53 -28.07 -1.10
CA GLU A 199 -19.44 -26.75 -0.47
C GLU A 199 -19.47 -26.88 1.07
N PRO A 200 -18.43 -26.38 1.78
CA PRO A 200 -18.37 -26.49 3.24
C PRO A 200 -19.53 -25.73 3.93
N PRO A 201 -20.17 -26.32 4.97
CA PRO A 201 -21.37 -25.75 5.59
C PRO A 201 -21.11 -24.56 6.50
N GLY A 202 -19.94 -24.45 7.11
CA GLY A 202 -19.61 -23.45 8.13
C GLY A 202 -18.82 -22.26 7.58
N LYS A 203 -18.90 -21.10 8.24
CA LYS A 203 -18.19 -19.88 7.84
C LYS A 203 -16.67 -20.11 7.77
N TYR A 204 -16.06 -20.72 8.76
CA TYR A 204 -14.61 -20.96 8.82
C TYR A 204 -14.14 -21.94 7.74
N TYR A 205 -14.93 -22.99 7.47
CA TYR A 205 -14.65 -23.91 6.36
C TYR A 205 -14.82 -23.23 5.00
N ARG A 206 -15.76 -22.28 4.90
CA ARG A 206 -15.94 -21.50 3.66
C ARG A 206 -14.78 -20.55 3.38
N ASP A 207 -14.06 -20.07 4.37
CA ASP A 207 -12.94 -19.16 4.15
C ASP A 207 -11.81 -19.85 3.36
N GLY A 208 -11.45 -21.11 3.67
CA GLY A 208 -10.50 -21.89 2.89
C GLY A 208 -11.04 -22.26 1.50
N TYR A 209 -12.29 -22.68 1.39
CA TYR A 209 -12.94 -22.90 0.11
C TYR A 209 -12.97 -21.65 -0.77
N ASN A 210 -13.32 -20.51 -0.21
CA ASN A 210 -13.31 -19.24 -0.92
C ASN A 210 -11.90 -18.85 -1.37
N LEU A 211 -10.89 -19.10 -0.54
CA LEU A 211 -9.49 -18.89 -0.90
C LEU A 211 -9.08 -19.80 -2.07
N TYR A 212 -9.41 -21.07 -2.04
CA TYR A 212 -9.19 -21.99 -3.16
C TYR A 212 -9.81 -21.47 -4.46
N LYS A 213 -11.11 -21.08 -4.43
CA LYS A 213 -11.82 -20.52 -5.59
C LYS A 213 -11.14 -19.26 -6.12
N ARG A 214 -10.70 -18.39 -5.21
CA ARG A 214 -9.95 -17.16 -5.54
C ARG A 214 -8.62 -17.50 -6.21
N MET A 215 -7.83 -18.41 -5.62
CA MET A 215 -6.53 -18.81 -6.16
C MET A 215 -6.66 -19.46 -7.54
N LYS A 216 -7.71 -20.22 -7.77
CA LYS A 216 -8.03 -20.78 -9.09
C LYS A 216 -8.35 -19.69 -10.11
N LYS A 217 -9.17 -18.70 -9.72
CA LYS A 217 -9.60 -17.60 -10.59
C LYS A 217 -8.48 -16.64 -10.94
N TYR A 218 -7.66 -16.26 -9.95
CA TYR A 218 -6.64 -15.23 -10.06
C TYR A 218 -5.21 -15.80 -10.13
N LYS A 219 -5.06 -17.05 -10.62
CA LYS A 219 -3.76 -17.70 -10.76
C LYS A 219 -2.72 -16.83 -11.46
N LYS A 220 -3.10 -16.17 -12.57
CA LYS A 220 -2.20 -15.30 -13.32
C LYS A 220 -1.69 -14.11 -12.48
N ASP A 221 -2.58 -13.56 -11.67
CA ASP A 221 -2.30 -12.40 -10.82
C ASP A 221 -1.49 -12.77 -9.56
N HIS A 222 -1.44 -14.05 -9.21
CA HIS A 222 -0.56 -14.56 -8.15
C HIS A 222 0.85 -14.88 -8.67
N LEU A 223 1.00 -15.17 -9.96
CA LEU A 223 2.25 -15.67 -10.55
C LEU A 223 2.95 -14.65 -11.45
N LEU A 224 2.37 -13.44 -11.65
CA LEU A 224 2.94 -12.44 -12.55
C LEU A 224 4.38 -12.06 -12.19
N PHE A 225 4.72 -12.00 -10.89
CA PHE A 225 6.06 -11.68 -10.40
C PHE A 225 7.15 -12.70 -10.85
N LEU A 226 6.77 -13.91 -11.26
CA LEU A 226 7.67 -14.91 -11.83
C LEU A 226 7.94 -14.66 -13.32
N HIS A 227 7.04 -13.94 -14.00
CA HIS A 227 7.15 -13.64 -15.44
C HIS A 227 7.66 -12.24 -15.73
N ASN A 228 7.68 -11.37 -14.73
CA ASN A 228 8.13 -9.98 -14.87
C ASN A 228 8.96 -9.57 -13.67
N LYS A 229 10.26 -9.41 -13.88
CA LYS A 229 11.22 -9.08 -12.82
C LYS A 229 10.96 -7.74 -12.14
N ASN A 230 10.27 -6.82 -12.81
CA ASN A 230 9.93 -5.52 -12.23
C ASN A 230 8.72 -5.58 -11.30
N VAL A 231 7.98 -6.70 -11.31
CA VAL A 231 6.80 -6.89 -10.49
C VAL A 231 7.18 -7.61 -9.19
N PRO A 232 7.03 -6.98 -8.03
CA PRO A 232 7.30 -7.63 -6.76
C PRO A 232 6.17 -8.59 -6.35
N ALA A 233 6.51 -9.66 -5.62
CA ALA A 233 5.55 -10.64 -5.11
C ALA A 233 4.58 -10.08 -4.04
N THR A 234 4.92 -8.94 -3.42
CA THR A 234 4.18 -8.39 -2.28
C THR A 234 3.92 -6.90 -2.41
N ASN A 235 2.86 -6.42 -1.75
CA ASN A 235 2.51 -5.00 -1.69
C ASN A 235 3.15 -4.26 -0.51
N ASN A 236 4.32 -4.72 -0.03
CA ASN A 236 4.98 -4.19 1.17
C ASN A 236 5.25 -2.69 1.11
N GLU A 237 5.49 -2.13 -0.08
CA GLU A 237 5.74 -0.70 -0.26
C GLU A 237 4.51 0.13 0.15
N ALA A 238 3.34 -0.14 -0.41
CA ALA A 238 2.10 0.55 -0.05
C ALA A 238 1.73 0.33 1.42
N GLU A 239 1.89 -0.91 1.92
CA GLU A 239 1.62 -1.21 3.34
C GLU A 239 2.53 -0.41 4.28
N ARG A 240 3.84 -0.31 4.00
CA ARG A 240 4.80 0.46 4.79
C ARG A 240 4.40 1.95 4.85
N LEU A 241 3.98 2.49 3.72
CA LEU A 241 3.52 3.87 3.61
C LEU A 241 2.22 4.09 4.39
N LEU A 242 1.26 3.19 4.29
CA LEU A 242 0.02 3.28 5.08
C LEU A 242 0.27 3.10 6.58
N ARG A 243 1.25 2.29 7.01
CA ARG A 243 1.64 2.23 8.43
C ARG A 243 2.16 3.57 8.94
N LYS A 244 2.88 4.35 8.12
CA LYS A 244 3.29 5.72 8.47
C LYS A 244 2.06 6.63 8.67
N TYR A 245 1.09 6.56 7.76
CA TYR A 245 -0.19 7.26 7.91
C TYR A 245 -0.95 6.81 9.17
N LYS A 246 -1.05 5.52 9.45
CA LYS A 246 -1.74 4.97 10.63
C LYS A 246 -1.15 5.46 11.94
N ARG A 247 0.17 5.60 12.06
CA ARG A 247 0.81 6.22 13.24
C ARG A 247 0.34 7.66 13.43
N LYS A 248 0.24 8.43 12.36
CA LYS A 248 -0.28 9.80 12.41
C LYS A 248 -1.76 9.83 12.78
N GLN A 249 -2.56 8.93 12.24
CA GLN A 249 -3.98 8.80 12.59
C GLN A 249 -4.16 8.43 14.07
N ALA A 250 -3.40 7.50 14.61
CA ALA A 250 -3.45 7.10 16.01
C ALA A 250 -3.13 8.28 16.94
N GLN A 251 -2.19 9.16 16.55
CA GLN A 251 -1.89 10.39 17.28
C GLN A 251 -3.04 11.41 17.19
N ALA A 252 -3.68 11.55 16.02
CA ALA A 252 -4.74 12.53 15.80
C ALA A 252 -6.11 12.07 16.30
N VAL A 253 -6.31 10.77 16.47
CA VAL A 253 -7.57 10.08 16.81
C VAL A 253 -8.64 10.27 15.72
N SER A 254 -8.98 11.51 15.39
CA SER A 254 -9.90 11.88 14.30
C SER A 254 -9.51 13.25 13.72
N PHE A 255 -9.73 13.42 12.42
CA PHE A 255 -9.53 14.70 11.74
C PHE A 255 -10.82 15.52 11.84
N ARG A 256 -10.68 16.85 11.94
CA ARG A 256 -11.82 17.75 12.14
C ARG A 256 -12.57 18.10 10.86
N SER A 257 -11.94 17.94 9.69
CA SER A 257 -12.56 18.25 8.41
C SER A 257 -11.91 17.46 7.27
N PRO A 258 -12.64 17.24 6.14
CA PRO A 258 -12.07 16.65 4.93
C PRO A 258 -10.83 17.40 4.42
N SER A 259 -10.81 18.73 4.53
CA SER A 259 -9.65 19.54 4.11
C SER A 259 -8.43 19.28 4.98
N SER A 260 -8.58 19.00 6.27
CA SER A 260 -7.43 18.75 7.16
C SER A 260 -6.73 17.43 6.87
N ILE A 261 -7.47 16.38 6.54
CA ILE A 261 -6.88 15.10 6.13
C ILE A 261 -6.30 15.17 4.70
N ASP A 262 -6.92 15.93 3.80
CA ASP A 262 -6.39 16.17 2.46
C ASP A 262 -5.05 16.91 2.52
N HIS A 263 -4.96 17.99 3.29
CA HIS A 263 -3.67 18.68 3.50
C HIS A 263 -2.61 17.75 4.12
N LEU A 264 -3.00 16.91 5.07
CA LEU A 264 -2.08 15.90 5.64
C LEU A 264 -1.57 14.96 4.56
N CYS A 265 -2.45 14.39 3.73
CA CYS A 265 -2.08 13.48 2.65
C CYS A 265 -1.11 14.16 1.67
N LYS A 266 -1.39 15.40 1.27
CA LYS A 266 -0.51 16.21 0.43
C LYS A 266 0.86 16.46 1.08
N CYS A 267 0.88 16.82 2.35
CA CYS A 267 2.14 16.98 3.09
C CYS A 267 2.91 15.66 3.19
N MET A 268 2.25 14.55 3.50
CA MET A 268 2.90 13.24 3.63
C MET A 268 3.52 12.79 2.32
N SER A 269 2.84 13.00 1.18
CA SER A 269 3.37 12.69 -0.15
C SER A 269 4.74 13.37 -0.34
N MET A 270 4.80 14.68 -0.15
CA MET A 270 6.04 15.45 -0.36
C MET A 270 7.13 15.13 0.66
N LEU A 271 6.77 14.98 1.94
CA LEU A 271 7.74 14.65 3.00
C LEU A 271 8.36 13.25 2.80
N VAL A 272 7.60 12.28 2.30
CA VAL A 272 8.15 10.95 1.95
C VAL A 272 9.13 11.06 0.80
N LEU A 273 8.77 11.81 -0.25
CA LEU A 273 9.64 11.99 -1.41
C LEU A 273 10.93 12.75 -1.07
N MET A 274 10.83 13.81 -0.25
CA MET A 274 12.01 14.51 0.24
C MET A 274 12.94 13.61 1.06
N ARG A 275 12.37 12.68 1.85
CA ARG A 275 13.16 11.69 2.62
C ARG A 275 13.84 10.63 1.76
N ARG A 276 13.33 10.36 0.55
CA ARG A 276 13.94 9.41 -0.39
C ARG A 276 15.15 9.97 -1.11
N LYS A 277 15.26 11.30 -1.19
CA LYS A 277 16.45 11.94 -1.76
C LYS A 277 17.65 11.68 -0.87
N GLU A 278 18.75 11.23 -1.44
CA GLU A 278 20.00 11.03 -0.72
C GLU A 278 20.56 12.37 -0.22
N GLN A 279 21.15 12.36 0.98
CA GLN A 279 21.88 13.47 1.59
C GLN A 279 21.13 14.81 1.75
N THR A 280 19.79 14.80 1.84
CA THR A 280 19.02 16.02 1.99
C THR A 280 18.77 16.38 3.45
N ASN A 281 18.99 17.68 3.77
CA ASN A 281 18.50 18.25 5.01
C ASN A 281 17.04 18.68 4.80
N LEU A 282 16.10 17.91 5.35
CA LEU A 282 14.67 18.14 5.18
C LEU A 282 14.20 19.51 5.68
N PHE A 283 14.88 20.10 6.69
CA PHE A 283 14.59 21.49 7.12
C PHE A 283 14.92 22.50 6.03
N ARG A 284 16.04 22.32 5.33
CA ARG A 284 16.44 23.20 4.22
C ARG A 284 15.46 23.10 3.06
N GLU A 285 15.13 21.87 2.64
CA GLU A 285 14.16 21.63 1.56
C GLU A 285 12.79 22.29 1.86
N ILE A 286 12.32 22.14 3.11
CA ILE A 286 11.05 22.78 3.51
C ILE A 286 11.20 24.30 3.55
N ALA A 287 12.32 24.84 4.05
CA ALA A 287 12.53 26.28 4.12
C ALA A 287 12.55 26.92 2.71
N GLU A 288 13.17 26.28 1.74
CA GLU A 288 13.20 26.72 0.33
C GLU A 288 11.81 26.81 -0.30
N ILE A 289 10.87 25.94 0.08
CA ILE A 289 9.47 26.02 -0.36
C ILE A 289 8.77 27.25 0.19
N PHE A 290 9.20 27.77 1.34
CA PHE A 290 8.60 28.94 1.98
C PHE A 290 9.35 30.26 1.67
N ALA A 291 10.57 30.17 1.13
CA ALA A 291 11.30 31.34 0.64
C ALA A 291 10.66 31.91 -0.62
#